data_f052538ea7899b4414583e83f7e411c4
#
_entry.id   f052538ea7899b4414583e83f7e411c4
#
_cell.length_a   1.000
_cell.length_b   1.000
_cell.length_c   1.000
_cell.angle_alpha   90.00
_cell.angle_beta   90.00
_cell.angle_gamma   90.00
#
_symmetry.space_group_name_H-M   'P 1'
#
loop_
_entity.id
_entity.type
_entity.pdbx_description
1 polymer ?
#
loop_
_entity_poly.entity_id
_entity_poly.type
_entity_poly.pdbx_seq_one_letter_code
_entity_poly.pdbx_strand_id
1 'polypeptide(L)'
;MARKTFFSFHFKQDNWRASQVRNSWVTQDRKAAGFFDSAEWEEVKKKDNSDIKKWIDKQLEGTSVTVVLIGEKTAGRKWIDYEIESSHGKKNGLLGIYIHNKKDSDGNTSNKGRNPFSDWYITRNDEKVYFTELYETYDWVN
;
A
#
# COMPACT_ATOMS: atom_id res chain seq x y z
N MET A 1 15.14 -14.29 -9.73
CA MET A 1 15.42 -13.34 -8.61
C MET A 1 14.12 -12.76 -8.09
N ALA A 2 13.90 -12.86 -6.80
CA ALA A 2 12.69 -12.31 -6.19
C ALA A 2 12.72 -10.78 -6.24
N ARG A 3 11.61 -10.16 -6.62
CA ARG A 3 11.47 -8.71 -6.60
C ARG A 3 11.18 -8.23 -5.18
N LYS A 4 11.83 -7.15 -4.79
CA LYS A 4 11.56 -6.54 -3.49
C LYS A 4 10.28 -5.71 -3.59
N THR A 5 9.34 -5.95 -2.70
CA THR A 5 8.00 -5.36 -2.73
C THR A 5 7.79 -4.42 -1.55
N PHE A 6 7.23 -3.25 -1.84
CA PHE A 6 6.75 -2.34 -0.82
C PHE A 6 5.24 -2.53 -0.64
N PHE A 7 4.79 -2.63 0.61
CA PHE A 7 3.37 -2.73 0.94
C PHE A 7 2.88 -1.43 1.54
N SER A 8 1.86 -0.84 0.92
CA SER A 8 1.22 0.39 1.37
C SER A 8 -0.13 0.04 1.98
N PHE A 9 -0.39 0.43 3.22
CA PHE A 9 -1.65 0.13 3.91
C PHE A 9 -1.92 1.11 5.05
N HIS A 10 -3.20 1.23 5.41
CA HIS A 10 -3.59 2.05 6.56
C HIS A 10 -3.27 1.30 7.85
N PHE A 11 -2.19 1.70 8.50
CA PHE A 11 -1.60 0.96 9.61
C PHE A 11 -2.57 0.75 10.78
N LYS A 12 -3.22 1.82 11.23
CA LYS A 12 -4.07 1.75 12.41
C LYS A 12 -5.17 0.70 12.31
N GLN A 13 -5.83 0.62 11.16
CA GLN A 13 -6.98 -0.27 10.97
C GLN A 13 -6.59 -1.63 10.43
N ASP A 14 -5.59 -1.69 9.56
CA ASP A 14 -5.33 -2.88 8.75
C ASP A 14 -4.03 -3.61 9.08
N ASN A 15 -3.34 -3.21 10.14
CA ASN A 15 -2.06 -3.81 10.51
C ASN A 15 -2.13 -5.34 10.64
N TRP A 16 -3.15 -5.86 11.30
CA TRP A 16 -3.31 -7.32 11.48
C TRP A 16 -3.52 -8.02 10.13
N ARG A 17 -4.42 -7.46 9.31
CA ARG A 17 -4.69 -8.02 7.98
C ARG A 17 -3.47 -7.97 7.09
N ALA A 18 -2.76 -6.85 7.10
CA ALA A 18 -1.55 -6.65 6.32
C ALA A 18 -0.44 -7.61 6.74
N SER A 19 -0.29 -7.87 8.04
CA SER A 19 0.69 -8.81 8.55
C SER A 19 0.46 -10.22 8.03
N GLN A 20 -0.78 -10.64 7.90
CA GLN A 20 -1.11 -11.96 7.36
C GLN A 20 -0.78 -12.06 5.87
N VAL A 21 -1.03 -11.00 5.11
CA VAL A 21 -0.63 -10.95 3.70
C VAL A 21 0.88 -11.06 3.57
N ARG A 22 1.62 -10.30 4.38
CA ARG A 22 3.07 -10.34 4.39
C ARG A 22 3.61 -11.73 4.70
N ASN A 23 3.05 -12.37 5.72
CA ASN A 23 3.51 -13.71 6.12
C ASN A 23 3.29 -14.72 5.00
N SER A 24 2.15 -14.65 4.31
CA SER A 24 1.88 -15.46 3.14
C SER A 24 2.87 -15.17 2.00
N TRP A 25 3.22 -13.90 1.81
CA TRP A 25 4.17 -13.47 0.79
C TRP A 25 5.57 -14.02 1.05
N VAL A 26 6.04 -13.92 2.28
CA VAL A 26 7.37 -14.35 2.69
C VAL A 26 7.54 -15.87 2.55
N THR A 27 6.51 -16.65 2.88
CA THR A 27 6.58 -18.12 2.77
C THR A 27 6.67 -18.62 1.34
N GLN A 28 6.53 -17.73 0.34
CA GLN A 28 6.68 -18.06 -1.08
C GLN A 28 8.01 -17.57 -1.66
N ASP A 29 9.05 -17.48 -0.83
CA ASP A 29 10.39 -17.02 -1.22
C ASP A 29 10.42 -15.63 -1.84
N ARG A 30 9.52 -14.77 -1.42
CA ARG A 30 9.48 -13.38 -1.88
C ARG A 30 9.99 -12.46 -0.80
N LYS A 31 10.62 -11.38 -1.23
CA LYS A 31 11.12 -10.36 -0.31
C LYS A 31 10.12 -9.21 -0.23
N ALA A 32 9.89 -8.74 1.00
CA ALA A 32 9.04 -7.59 1.24
C ALA A 32 9.81 -6.49 1.94
N ALA A 33 9.52 -5.24 1.56
CA ALA A 33 10.01 -4.05 2.23
C ALA A 33 8.81 -3.18 2.59
N GLY A 34 9.03 -2.16 3.40
CA GLY A 34 7.93 -1.27 3.79
C GLY A 34 7.00 -1.87 4.84
N PHE A 35 7.32 -3.06 5.36
CA PHE A 35 6.64 -3.60 6.52
C PHE A 35 7.44 -3.24 7.76
N PHE A 36 6.87 -2.41 8.59
CA PHE A 36 7.47 -1.96 9.82
C PHE A 36 6.55 -2.33 10.98
N ASP A 37 7.13 -2.49 12.16
CA ASP A 37 6.32 -2.83 13.33
C ASP A 37 5.59 -1.61 13.88
N SER A 38 4.65 -1.86 14.79
CA SER A 38 3.83 -0.80 15.40
C SER A 38 4.67 0.25 16.10
N ALA A 39 5.70 -0.18 16.80
CA ALA A 39 6.55 0.74 17.58
C ALA A 39 7.30 1.69 16.65
N GLU A 40 7.84 1.18 15.56
CA GLU A 40 8.56 1.99 14.58
C GLU A 40 7.64 3.04 13.95
N TRP A 41 6.44 2.63 13.52
CA TRP A 41 5.49 3.56 12.92
C TRP A 41 5.01 4.62 13.92
N GLU A 42 4.75 4.23 15.18
CA GLU A 42 4.33 5.17 16.21
C GLU A 42 5.36 6.28 16.45
N GLU A 43 6.66 5.94 16.34
CA GLU A 43 7.72 6.94 16.44
C GLU A 43 7.79 7.84 15.21
N VAL A 44 7.66 7.24 14.02
CA VAL A 44 7.78 7.98 12.75
C VAL A 44 6.65 8.99 12.59
N LYS A 45 5.41 8.61 12.89
CA LYS A 45 4.27 9.49 12.67
C LYS A 45 4.26 10.72 13.57
N LYS A 46 5.08 10.75 14.62
CA LYS A 46 5.24 11.92 15.50
C LYS A 46 6.14 12.98 14.88
N LYS A 47 6.87 12.64 13.83
CA LYS A 47 7.80 13.55 13.17
C LYS A 47 7.06 14.51 12.24
N ASP A 48 7.77 15.53 11.74
CA ASP A 48 7.17 16.44 10.77
C ASP A 48 7.01 15.76 9.40
N ASN A 49 6.25 16.40 8.52
CA ASN A 49 5.94 15.84 7.21
C ASN A 49 7.19 15.55 6.37
N SER A 50 8.20 16.42 6.47
CA SER A 50 9.45 16.25 5.73
C SER A 50 10.17 14.97 6.15
N ASP A 51 10.25 14.71 7.45
CA ASP A 51 10.91 13.51 7.98
C ASP A 51 10.13 12.25 7.66
N ILE A 52 8.81 12.31 7.71
CA ILE A 52 7.96 11.18 7.34
C ILE A 52 8.17 10.82 5.86
N LYS A 53 8.21 11.82 4.98
CA LYS A 53 8.47 11.61 3.54
C LYS A 53 9.82 10.95 3.31
N LYS A 54 10.87 11.43 3.99
CA LYS A 54 12.20 10.84 3.88
C LYS A 54 12.22 9.39 4.33
N TRP A 55 11.51 9.09 5.41
CA TRP A 55 11.42 7.73 5.93
C TRP A 55 10.72 6.81 4.92
N ILE A 56 9.60 7.25 4.34
CA ILE A 56 8.88 6.49 3.32
C ILE A 56 9.76 6.29 2.10
N ASP A 57 10.43 7.33 1.63
CA ASP A 57 11.30 7.26 0.45
C ASP A 57 12.40 6.23 0.67
N LYS A 58 12.94 6.16 1.88
CA LYS A 58 13.96 5.17 2.24
C LYS A 58 13.40 3.75 2.19
N GLN A 59 12.15 3.55 2.64
CA GLN A 59 11.51 2.24 2.57
C GLN A 59 11.26 1.80 1.12
N LEU A 60 11.06 2.75 0.23
CA LEU A 60 10.85 2.46 -1.20
C LEU A 60 12.14 2.13 -1.94
N GLU A 61 13.30 2.51 -1.40
CA GLU A 61 14.59 2.24 -2.05
C GLU A 61 14.78 0.74 -2.29
N GLY A 62 15.21 0.40 -3.51
CA GLY A 62 15.49 -0.99 -3.88
C GLY A 62 14.24 -1.81 -4.19
N THR A 63 13.06 -1.23 -4.08
CA THR A 63 11.82 -1.93 -4.44
C THR A 63 11.49 -1.71 -5.92
N SER A 64 10.79 -2.65 -6.51
CA SER A 64 10.34 -2.56 -7.90
C SER A 64 8.82 -2.70 -8.05
N VAL A 65 8.14 -3.09 -6.98
CA VAL A 65 6.68 -3.27 -6.97
C VAL A 65 6.13 -2.69 -5.69
N THR A 66 5.01 -1.99 -5.80
CA THR A 66 4.24 -1.51 -4.66
C THR A 66 2.85 -2.14 -4.70
N VAL A 67 2.48 -2.79 -3.61
CA VAL A 67 1.16 -3.38 -3.43
C VAL A 67 0.39 -2.53 -2.41
N VAL A 68 -0.72 -1.95 -2.83
CA VAL A 68 -1.60 -1.22 -1.93
C VAL A 68 -2.63 -2.20 -1.37
N LEU A 69 -2.59 -2.39 -0.05
CA LEU A 69 -3.55 -3.25 0.64
C LEU A 69 -4.75 -2.39 1.02
N ILE A 70 -5.87 -2.60 0.35
CA ILE A 70 -7.02 -1.72 0.42
C ILE A 70 -8.02 -2.23 1.45
N GLY A 71 -8.09 -1.53 2.57
CA GLY A 71 -9.13 -1.76 3.58
C GLY A 71 -10.24 -0.74 3.45
N GLU A 72 -11.17 -0.78 4.39
CA GLU A 72 -12.35 0.09 4.37
C GLU A 72 -12.01 1.58 4.35
N LYS A 73 -10.91 1.99 5.00
CA LYS A 73 -10.55 3.39 5.19
C LYS A 73 -9.20 3.78 4.58
N THR A 74 -8.72 3.02 3.59
CA THR A 74 -7.40 3.26 3.00
C THR A 74 -7.38 4.46 2.06
N ALA A 75 -8.38 4.60 1.21
CA ALA A 75 -8.42 5.66 0.21
C ALA A 75 -8.54 7.05 0.85
N GLY A 76 -7.87 8.03 0.27
CA GLY A 76 -7.90 9.42 0.75
C GLY A 76 -6.94 9.70 1.90
N ARG A 77 -6.17 8.74 2.35
CA ARG A 77 -5.16 8.95 3.39
C ARG A 77 -3.93 9.61 2.82
N LYS A 78 -3.46 10.65 3.49
CA LYS A 78 -2.31 11.46 3.04
C LYS A 78 -1.09 10.63 2.71
N TRP A 79 -0.71 9.70 3.60
CA TRP A 79 0.52 8.93 3.39
C TRP A 79 0.34 7.80 2.39
N ILE A 80 -0.87 7.25 2.28
CA ILE A 80 -1.19 6.29 1.21
C ILE A 80 -1.07 6.99 -0.14
N ASP A 81 -1.63 8.20 -0.27
CA ASP A 81 -1.53 8.99 -1.50
C ASP A 81 -0.10 9.32 -1.84
N TYR A 82 0.72 9.69 -0.84
CA TYR A 82 2.14 9.95 -1.04
C TYR A 82 2.87 8.69 -1.55
N GLU A 83 2.58 7.54 -0.97
CA GLU A 83 3.20 6.28 -1.38
C GLU A 83 2.81 5.87 -2.80
N ILE A 84 1.56 6.09 -3.18
CA ILE A 84 1.08 5.83 -4.55
C ILE A 84 1.79 6.75 -5.54
N GLU A 85 1.83 8.04 -5.25
CA GLU A 85 2.48 9.03 -6.11
C GLU A 85 3.97 8.75 -6.27
N SER A 86 4.66 8.48 -5.16
CA SER A 86 6.10 8.20 -5.17
C SER A 86 6.41 6.92 -5.92
N SER A 87 5.58 5.89 -5.76
CA SER A 87 5.76 4.62 -6.46
C SER A 87 5.58 4.79 -7.97
N HIS A 88 4.56 5.55 -8.38
CA HIS A 88 4.33 5.84 -9.79
C HIS A 88 5.52 6.63 -10.38
N GLY A 89 5.99 7.67 -9.66
CA GLY A 89 7.12 8.49 -10.09
C GLY A 89 8.43 7.70 -10.19
N LYS A 90 8.61 6.72 -9.33
CA LYS A 90 9.78 5.82 -9.33
C LYS A 90 9.65 4.74 -10.41
N LYS A 91 8.51 4.62 -11.04
CA LYS A 91 8.20 3.61 -12.06
C LYS A 91 8.10 2.19 -11.49
N ASN A 92 7.74 2.06 -10.23
CA ASN A 92 7.39 0.76 -9.65
C ASN A 92 6.14 0.21 -10.32
N GLY A 93 6.07 -1.11 -10.46
CA GLY A 93 4.79 -1.74 -10.73
C GLY A 93 3.86 -1.46 -9.56
N LEU A 94 2.59 -1.16 -9.85
CA LEU A 94 1.59 -0.86 -8.84
C LEU A 94 0.40 -1.78 -9.01
N LEU A 95 -0.14 -2.28 -7.90
CA LEU A 95 -1.41 -3.01 -7.90
C LEU A 95 -2.08 -2.84 -6.54
N GLY A 96 -3.38 -3.07 -6.51
CA GLY A 96 -4.15 -3.02 -5.28
C GLY A 96 -4.75 -4.38 -4.97
N ILE A 97 -4.82 -4.70 -3.69
CA ILE A 97 -5.48 -5.91 -3.21
C ILE A 97 -6.47 -5.49 -2.13
N TYR A 98 -7.76 -5.76 -2.35
CA TYR A 98 -8.77 -5.51 -1.34
C TYR A 98 -8.67 -6.56 -0.25
N ILE A 99 -8.49 -6.10 0.99
CA ILE A 99 -8.29 -6.99 2.15
C ILE A 99 -9.43 -6.89 3.18
N HIS A 100 -10.51 -6.19 2.84
CA HIS A 100 -11.66 -6.01 3.73
C HIS A 100 -12.30 -7.33 4.15
N ASN A 101 -12.20 -8.37 3.34
CA ASN A 101 -12.78 -9.68 3.60
C ASN A 101 -11.86 -10.60 4.41
N LYS A 102 -10.67 -10.14 4.78
CA LYS A 102 -9.83 -10.83 5.76
C LYS A 102 -10.30 -10.45 7.16
N LYS A 103 -10.23 -11.41 8.07
CA LYS A 103 -10.57 -11.15 9.47
C LYS A 103 -9.45 -10.37 10.16
N ASP A 104 -9.84 -9.44 11.04
CA ASP A 104 -8.90 -8.76 11.93
C ASP A 104 -8.58 -9.63 13.15
N SER A 105 -7.87 -9.06 14.14
CA SER A 105 -7.51 -9.79 15.36
C SER A 105 -8.70 -10.22 16.21
N ASP A 106 -9.85 -9.57 16.02
CA ASP A 106 -11.10 -9.90 16.71
C ASP A 106 -11.99 -10.85 15.90
N GLY A 107 -11.51 -11.28 14.74
CA GLY A 107 -12.25 -12.20 13.87
C GLY A 107 -13.30 -11.52 12.98
N ASN A 108 -13.21 -10.20 12.81
CA ASN A 108 -14.19 -9.42 12.05
C ASN A 108 -13.68 -9.02 10.68
N THR A 109 -14.55 -9.09 9.69
CA THR A 109 -14.32 -8.46 8.38
C THR A 109 -14.84 -7.04 8.39
N SER A 110 -14.56 -6.27 7.33
CA SER A 110 -15.04 -4.90 7.20
C SER A 110 -15.72 -4.69 5.85
N ASN A 111 -16.22 -3.48 5.62
CA ASN A 111 -16.83 -3.14 4.34
C ASN A 111 -15.74 -2.87 3.30
N LYS A 112 -16.05 -3.13 2.03
CA LYS A 112 -15.14 -2.84 0.93
C LYS A 112 -14.92 -1.33 0.83
N GLY A 113 -13.66 -0.91 0.87
CA GLY A 113 -13.31 0.49 0.75
C GLY A 113 -13.27 0.96 -0.70
N ARG A 114 -13.15 2.28 -0.87
CA ARG A 114 -13.00 2.90 -2.18
C ARG A 114 -11.61 2.58 -2.74
N ASN A 115 -11.52 2.46 -4.07
CA ASN A 115 -10.23 2.25 -4.74
C ASN A 115 -9.39 3.53 -4.68
N PRO A 116 -8.23 3.53 -3.99
CA PRO A 116 -7.40 4.73 -3.87
C PRO A 116 -6.83 5.21 -5.20
N PHE A 117 -6.73 4.35 -6.20
CA PHE A 117 -6.25 4.74 -7.52
C PHE A 117 -7.25 5.64 -8.27
N SER A 118 -8.51 5.68 -7.84
CA SER A 118 -9.52 6.51 -8.48
C SER A 118 -9.28 8.01 -8.31
N ASP A 119 -8.43 8.39 -7.37
CA ASP A 119 -8.11 9.80 -7.10
C ASP A 119 -6.97 10.34 -7.97
N TRP A 120 -6.31 9.49 -8.74
CA TRP A 120 -5.11 9.83 -9.49
C TRP A 120 -5.32 9.70 -10.99
N TYR A 121 -4.70 10.61 -11.75
CA TYR A 121 -4.67 10.51 -13.21
C TYR A 121 -3.38 11.12 -13.75
N ILE A 122 -3.03 10.72 -14.98
CA ILE A 122 -2.01 11.38 -15.79
C ILE A 122 -2.72 12.01 -17.01
N THR A 123 -2.05 12.97 -17.63
CA THR A 123 -2.56 13.55 -18.88
C THR A 123 -1.76 12.97 -20.04
N ARG A 124 -2.46 12.43 -21.03
CA ARG A 124 -1.85 11.85 -22.23
C ARG A 124 -2.67 12.29 -23.44
N ASN A 125 -2.04 12.96 -24.39
CA ASN A 125 -2.71 13.48 -25.58
C ASN A 125 -3.92 14.36 -25.23
N ASP A 126 -3.76 15.24 -24.21
CA ASP A 126 -4.79 16.14 -23.69
C ASP A 126 -5.98 15.45 -23.03
N GLU A 127 -5.89 14.15 -22.77
CA GLU A 127 -6.93 13.38 -22.09
C GLU A 127 -6.43 12.87 -20.74
N LYS A 128 -7.35 12.79 -19.77
CA LYS A 128 -7.06 12.21 -18.47
C LYS A 128 -7.09 10.68 -18.57
N VAL A 129 -6.02 10.05 -18.11
CA VAL A 129 -5.96 8.58 -17.95
C VAL A 129 -5.84 8.30 -16.47
N TYR A 130 -6.86 7.71 -15.89
CA TYR A 130 -6.90 7.45 -14.46
C TYR A 130 -6.04 6.25 -14.10
N PHE A 131 -5.51 6.25 -12.88
CA PHE A 131 -4.71 5.13 -12.38
C PHE A 131 -5.50 3.83 -12.34
N THR A 132 -6.83 3.91 -12.23
CA THR A 132 -7.69 2.73 -12.32
C THR A 132 -7.63 2.03 -13.68
N GLU A 133 -7.21 2.76 -14.72
CA GLU A 133 -7.02 2.20 -16.07
C GLU A 133 -5.59 1.67 -16.25
N LEU A 134 -4.63 2.19 -15.48
CA LEU A 134 -3.22 1.83 -15.58
C LEU A 134 -2.84 0.67 -14.67
N TYR A 135 -3.48 0.56 -13.53
CA TYR A 135 -3.13 -0.40 -12.47
C TYR A 135 -4.34 -1.21 -12.06
N GLU A 136 -4.12 -2.52 -11.92
CA GLU A 136 -5.19 -3.45 -11.59
C GLU A 136 -5.41 -3.61 -10.10
N THR A 137 -6.61 -3.99 -9.71
CA THR A 137 -6.95 -4.35 -8.34
C THR A 137 -7.52 -5.76 -8.31
N TYR A 138 -7.34 -6.42 -7.18
CA TYR A 138 -7.76 -7.81 -6.97
C TYR A 138 -8.42 -7.91 -5.60
N ASP A 139 -9.29 -8.89 -5.43
CA ASP A 139 -9.84 -9.23 -4.11
C ASP A 139 -9.01 -10.34 -3.49
N TRP A 140 -8.70 -10.20 -2.19
CA TRP A 140 -8.05 -11.29 -1.47
C TRP A 140 -8.99 -12.49 -1.37
N VAL A 141 -8.50 -13.66 -1.70
CA VAL A 141 -9.26 -14.92 -1.62
C VAL A 141 -8.66 -15.76 -0.49
N ASN A 142 -9.50 -16.10 0.48
CA ASN A 142 -9.08 -16.93 1.63
C ASN A 142 -9.03 -18.41 1.28
#